data_1a56806db723671ca9e3d9187ad9ae63
#
_entry.id   1a56806db723671ca9e3d9187ad9ae63
#
_cell.length_a   1.000
_cell.length_b   1.000
_cell.length_c   1.000
_cell.angle_alpha   90.00
_cell.angle_beta   90.00
_cell.angle_gamma   90.00
#
_symmetry.space_group_name_H-M   'P 1'
#
loop_
_entity.id
_entity.type
_entity.pdbx_description
1 polymer ?
#
loop_
_entity_poly.entity_id
_entity_poly.type
_entity_poly.pdbx_seq_one_letter_code
_entity_poly.pdbx_strand_id
1 'polypeptide(L)'
;MPGGPAAFEICAKFCYGMIVTLNAYNVVAARCAAEYLEMYETVEKGNLIYKIDVFLTSSIFRSWKDSIVVLQTTKSLIPWSEELKVVSHCVDSIATKASIDPSKVEWSYTYSRKKLPSENGNESHWNGVKKQQMVPKDWWVEDLCELQIDLYKQVITTMKTKERMSADVIGESLKAYALRRLPGFITGTIQGDDFAKCRCMVDTISWLLPAERNSVSCSFLLKLLQASIALECGEMGRKEIMQRIAEQLDEATDCDLLFHSPTGETALYNIDIVHDLVKQFVMKHSARIDGSCGNEFQEICTKFTSADSKIKVARLVDDYLAQAARDSSLPLSKFVDLAELVSGFPRPTHDSIYRAIDLFLKEHPSLSKSEKKRICRLMDCKKLSAEACTHAVQNERLPLRVIVQVLFFEQTRATASSGSCSTTDLHGSIRALLPGGSHGSSRSATTNTDEDWDTAQSSEELKALKGKLSSLRLENKGGGGNENSSNDAKPNAEKVATSKVKKIFSKLWSNKDRQDEISSSDTSESPASTNAEESRSTPSRSRRHSSS
;
A
#
# COMPACT_ATOMS: atom_id res chain seq x y z
N MET A 1 35.11 -33.45 -21.41
CA MET A 1 33.95 -33.90 -22.19
C MET A 1 32.70 -33.36 -21.51
N PRO A 2 31.76 -32.79 -22.22
CA PRO A 2 30.52 -32.30 -21.65
C PRO A 2 29.68 -33.46 -21.09
N GLY A 3 28.99 -33.25 -19.97
CA GLY A 3 28.17 -34.26 -19.30
C GLY A 3 28.93 -35.28 -18.45
N GLY A 4 30.27 -35.21 -18.45
CA GLY A 4 31.12 -36.04 -17.58
C GLY A 4 31.05 -37.56 -17.83
N PRO A 5 31.44 -38.38 -16.85
CA PRO A 5 31.57 -39.85 -17.00
C PRO A 5 30.24 -40.52 -17.33
N ALA A 6 29.12 -40.08 -16.76
CA ALA A 6 27.81 -40.69 -17.00
C ALA A 6 27.35 -40.51 -18.46
N ALA A 7 27.62 -39.35 -19.07
CA ALA A 7 27.31 -39.10 -20.48
C ALA A 7 28.24 -39.92 -21.42
N PHE A 8 29.52 -40.04 -21.05
CA PHE A 8 30.45 -40.92 -21.78
C PHE A 8 30.02 -42.39 -21.73
N GLU A 9 29.57 -42.87 -20.58
CA GLU A 9 29.06 -44.22 -20.43
C GLU A 9 27.90 -44.52 -21.36
N ILE A 10 26.98 -43.55 -21.53
CA ILE A 10 25.85 -43.66 -22.50
C ILE A 10 26.40 -43.82 -23.92
N CYS A 11 27.34 -42.99 -24.33
CA CYS A 11 27.95 -43.06 -25.66
C CYS A 11 28.72 -44.39 -25.86
N ALA A 12 29.51 -44.83 -24.88
CA ALA A 12 30.24 -46.09 -24.94
C ALA A 12 29.29 -47.29 -25.03
N LYS A 13 28.26 -47.36 -24.18
CA LYS A 13 27.25 -48.42 -24.24
C LYS A 13 26.59 -48.49 -25.63
N PHE A 14 26.30 -47.35 -26.20
CA PHE A 14 25.75 -47.31 -27.54
C PHE A 14 26.70 -47.92 -28.60
N CYS A 15 28.01 -47.58 -28.58
CA CYS A 15 29.02 -48.13 -29.49
C CYS A 15 29.18 -49.65 -29.35
N TYR A 16 29.00 -50.20 -28.13
CA TYR A 16 29.04 -51.64 -27.88
C TYR A 16 27.68 -52.32 -28.15
N GLY A 17 26.70 -51.65 -28.76
CA GLY A 17 25.39 -52.21 -29.06
C GLY A 17 24.54 -52.50 -27.81
N MET A 18 24.88 -51.96 -26.65
CA MET A 18 24.12 -52.13 -25.42
C MET A 18 22.89 -51.21 -25.41
N ILE A 19 21.86 -51.64 -24.69
CA ILE A 19 20.63 -50.87 -24.53
C ILE A 19 20.94 -49.59 -23.71
N VAL A 20 20.61 -48.43 -24.29
CA VAL A 20 20.74 -47.12 -23.65
C VAL A 20 19.36 -46.57 -23.30
N THR A 21 19.17 -46.20 -22.04
CA THR A 21 17.93 -45.55 -21.58
C THR A 21 18.11 -44.04 -21.50
N LEU A 22 17.38 -43.32 -22.36
CA LEU A 22 17.33 -41.87 -22.35
C LEU A 22 16.11 -41.39 -21.55
N ASN A 23 16.28 -40.32 -20.81
CA ASN A 23 15.23 -39.62 -20.05
C ASN A 23 15.52 -38.10 -19.98
N ALA A 24 14.59 -37.32 -19.40
CA ALA A 24 14.71 -35.87 -19.33
C ALA A 24 15.96 -35.38 -18.56
N TYR A 25 16.53 -36.18 -17.66
CA TYR A 25 17.69 -35.78 -16.85
C TYR A 25 19.04 -36.03 -17.54
N ASN A 26 19.14 -37.00 -18.46
CA ASN A 26 20.38 -37.40 -19.08
C ASN A 26 20.50 -37.07 -20.57
N VAL A 27 19.39 -36.78 -21.24
CA VAL A 27 19.36 -36.61 -22.71
C VAL A 27 20.23 -35.45 -23.18
N VAL A 28 20.29 -34.31 -22.46
CA VAL A 28 21.11 -33.16 -22.88
C VAL A 28 22.59 -33.50 -22.73
N ALA A 29 22.98 -34.11 -21.61
CA ALA A 29 24.34 -34.53 -21.35
C ALA A 29 24.81 -35.54 -22.42
N ALA A 30 23.93 -36.53 -22.74
CA ALA A 30 24.20 -37.50 -23.80
C ALA A 30 24.33 -36.85 -25.17
N ARG A 31 23.46 -35.85 -25.48
CA ARG A 31 23.52 -35.10 -26.77
C ARG A 31 24.83 -34.32 -26.92
N CYS A 32 25.22 -33.59 -25.84
CA CYS A 32 26.48 -32.85 -25.85
C CYS A 32 27.70 -33.77 -25.93
N ALA A 33 27.68 -34.93 -25.26
CA ALA A 33 28.75 -35.91 -25.31
C ALA A 33 28.86 -36.57 -26.69
N ALA A 34 27.71 -36.92 -27.29
CA ALA A 34 27.68 -37.48 -28.64
C ALA A 34 28.19 -36.49 -29.69
N GLU A 35 27.86 -35.18 -29.54
CA GLU A 35 28.43 -34.14 -30.40
C GLU A 35 29.96 -34.03 -30.24
N TYR A 36 30.45 -34.02 -29.00
CA TYR A 36 31.88 -34.00 -28.72
C TYR A 36 32.65 -35.20 -29.28
N LEU A 37 31.99 -36.37 -29.35
CA LEU A 37 32.54 -37.61 -29.92
C LEU A 37 32.25 -37.77 -31.42
N GLU A 38 31.70 -36.77 -32.06
CA GLU A 38 31.37 -36.77 -33.52
C GLU A 38 30.52 -37.95 -33.97
N MET A 39 29.52 -38.36 -33.16
CA MET A 39 28.63 -39.49 -33.42
C MET A 39 27.49 -39.13 -34.39
N TYR A 40 27.89 -38.56 -35.55
CA TYR A 40 26.96 -38.09 -36.59
C TYR A 40 26.37 -39.23 -37.45
N GLU A 41 25.20 -38.96 -38.03
CA GLU A 41 24.54 -39.83 -39.00
C GLU A 41 25.37 -40.05 -40.27
N THR A 42 26.29 -39.07 -40.58
CA THR A 42 27.23 -39.17 -41.72
C THR A 42 28.35 -40.20 -41.50
N VAL A 43 28.64 -40.51 -40.25
CA VAL A 43 29.65 -41.52 -39.87
C VAL A 43 29.04 -42.89 -39.91
N GLU A 44 27.86 -43.07 -39.35
CA GLU A 44 27.12 -44.35 -39.34
C GLU A 44 25.62 -44.07 -39.32
N LYS A 45 24.85 -44.77 -40.16
CA LYS A 45 23.39 -44.65 -40.20
C LYS A 45 22.77 -45.09 -38.87
N GLY A 46 21.85 -44.29 -38.35
CA GLY A 46 21.19 -44.55 -37.08
C GLY A 46 22.10 -44.30 -35.87
N ASN A 47 23.13 -43.45 -35.99
CA ASN A 47 24.04 -43.07 -34.93
C ASN A 47 23.33 -42.35 -33.78
N LEU A 48 24.00 -42.19 -32.66
CA LEU A 48 23.43 -41.76 -31.40
C LEU A 48 22.82 -40.36 -31.45
N ILE A 49 23.45 -39.41 -32.14
CA ILE A 49 22.92 -38.03 -32.30
C ILE A 49 21.53 -38.08 -32.92
N TYR A 50 21.36 -38.79 -34.05
CA TYR A 50 20.06 -38.92 -34.72
C TYR A 50 18.99 -39.49 -33.78
N LYS A 51 19.32 -40.55 -33.04
CA LYS A 51 18.38 -41.18 -32.10
C LYS A 51 18.01 -40.23 -30.93
N ILE A 52 18.96 -39.45 -30.41
CA ILE A 52 18.70 -38.45 -29.38
C ILE A 52 17.79 -37.34 -29.94
N ASP A 53 18.07 -36.82 -31.14
CA ASP A 53 17.27 -35.76 -31.77
C ASP A 53 15.83 -36.22 -32.06
N VAL A 54 15.65 -37.44 -32.50
CA VAL A 54 14.31 -38.09 -32.63
C VAL A 54 13.62 -38.18 -31.27
N PHE A 55 14.32 -38.60 -30.23
CA PHE A 55 13.75 -38.69 -28.88
C PHE A 55 13.39 -37.30 -28.30
N LEU A 56 14.25 -36.29 -28.49
CA LEU A 56 13.95 -34.92 -28.10
C LEU A 56 12.69 -34.39 -28.77
N THR A 57 12.55 -34.59 -30.10
CA THR A 57 11.42 -34.06 -30.88
C THR A 57 10.13 -34.83 -30.66
N SER A 58 10.20 -36.16 -30.57
CA SER A 58 9.02 -37.04 -30.49
C SER A 58 8.48 -37.19 -29.05
N SER A 59 9.32 -37.05 -28.03
CA SER A 59 8.96 -37.27 -26.62
C SER A 59 9.12 -35.99 -25.79
N ILE A 60 10.34 -35.53 -25.62
CA ILE A 60 10.67 -34.43 -24.66
C ILE A 60 9.93 -33.15 -25.01
N PHE A 61 10.07 -32.66 -26.25
CA PHE A 61 9.43 -31.39 -26.65
C PHE A 61 7.90 -31.50 -26.76
N ARG A 62 7.32 -32.69 -26.68
CA ARG A 62 5.87 -32.89 -26.59
C ARG A 62 5.35 -32.87 -25.17
N SER A 63 6.17 -33.26 -24.21
CA SER A 63 5.83 -33.27 -22.77
C SER A 63 6.07 -31.89 -22.14
N TRP A 64 5.10 -31.41 -21.36
CA TRP A 64 5.24 -30.18 -20.60
C TRP A 64 6.34 -30.30 -19.55
N LYS A 65 6.25 -31.32 -18.70
CA LYS A 65 7.19 -31.53 -17.58
C LYS A 65 8.60 -31.84 -18.06
N ASP A 66 8.73 -32.71 -19.07
CA ASP A 66 10.05 -33.08 -19.58
C ASP A 66 10.76 -31.90 -20.22
N SER A 67 10.02 -31.03 -20.94
CA SER A 67 10.62 -29.79 -21.49
C SER A 67 11.20 -28.88 -20.39
N ILE A 68 10.52 -28.75 -19.23
CA ILE A 68 10.99 -27.97 -18.09
C ILE A 68 12.23 -28.62 -17.44
N VAL A 69 12.17 -29.94 -17.18
CA VAL A 69 13.28 -30.69 -16.62
C VAL A 69 14.52 -30.58 -17.52
N VAL A 70 14.35 -30.82 -18.81
CA VAL A 70 15.44 -30.70 -19.80
C VAL A 70 16.00 -29.30 -19.81
N LEU A 71 15.16 -28.25 -19.81
CA LEU A 71 15.62 -26.87 -19.76
C LEU A 71 16.49 -26.59 -18.51
N GLN A 72 16.12 -27.14 -17.35
CA GLN A 72 16.92 -26.99 -16.13
C GLN A 72 18.29 -27.66 -16.26
N THR A 73 18.37 -28.84 -16.91
CA THR A 73 19.65 -29.57 -17.07
C THR A 73 20.63 -28.87 -18.04
N THR A 74 20.14 -28.03 -18.96
CA THR A 74 20.99 -27.33 -19.94
C THR A 74 22.01 -26.40 -19.28
N LYS A 75 21.70 -25.86 -18.09
CA LYS A 75 22.55 -24.84 -17.45
C LYS A 75 23.94 -25.34 -17.08
N SER A 76 24.06 -26.60 -16.68
CA SER A 76 25.35 -27.20 -16.37
C SER A 76 26.19 -27.57 -17.61
N LEU A 77 25.61 -27.40 -18.81
CA LEU A 77 26.18 -27.83 -20.09
C LEU A 77 26.39 -26.69 -21.06
N ILE A 78 26.41 -25.45 -20.58
CA ILE A 78 26.79 -24.27 -21.37
C ILE A 78 28.30 -24.35 -21.67
N PRO A 79 28.78 -23.99 -22.90
CA PRO A 79 28.02 -23.42 -24.02
C PRO A 79 27.33 -24.46 -24.94
N TRP A 80 27.66 -25.74 -24.81
CA TRP A 80 27.18 -26.81 -25.70
C TRP A 80 25.67 -26.84 -25.90
N SER A 81 24.90 -26.70 -24.82
CA SER A 81 23.44 -26.74 -24.86
C SER A 81 22.82 -25.56 -25.64
N GLU A 82 23.51 -24.43 -25.70
CA GLU A 82 23.11 -23.26 -26.49
C GLU A 82 23.48 -23.42 -27.96
N GLU A 83 24.72 -23.84 -28.25
CA GLU A 83 25.20 -24.11 -29.61
C GLU A 83 24.35 -25.15 -30.32
N LEU A 84 23.94 -26.20 -29.61
CA LEU A 84 23.05 -27.25 -30.09
C LEU A 84 21.56 -26.83 -30.11
N LYS A 85 21.25 -25.56 -29.75
CA LYS A 85 19.88 -25.00 -29.72
C LYS A 85 18.87 -25.77 -28.87
N VAL A 86 19.34 -26.60 -27.92
CA VAL A 86 18.44 -27.35 -27.02
C VAL A 86 17.68 -26.39 -26.12
N VAL A 87 18.34 -25.34 -25.61
CA VAL A 87 17.72 -24.29 -24.79
C VAL A 87 16.56 -23.62 -25.54
N SER A 88 16.81 -23.15 -26.77
CA SER A 88 15.80 -22.45 -27.57
C SER A 88 14.61 -23.36 -27.93
N HIS A 89 14.85 -24.62 -28.25
CA HIS A 89 13.75 -25.60 -28.51
C HIS A 89 12.91 -25.88 -27.27
N CYS A 90 13.52 -26.00 -26.07
CA CYS A 90 12.78 -26.15 -24.82
C CYS A 90 11.94 -24.92 -24.50
N VAL A 91 12.54 -23.73 -24.59
CA VAL A 91 11.86 -22.45 -24.33
C VAL A 91 10.69 -22.25 -25.27
N ASP A 92 10.87 -22.51 -26.57
CA ASP A 92 9.80 -22.41 -27.58
C ASP A 92 8.68 -23.41 -27.33
N SER A 93 9.03 -24.66 -27.00
CA SER A 93 8.08 -25.72 -26.64
C SER A 93 7.23 -25.33 -25.41
N ILE A 94 7.88 -24.87 -24.35
CA ILE A 94 7.21 -24.45 -23.11
C ILE A 94 6.30 -23.25 -23.39
N ALA A 95 6.81 -22.21 -24.07
CA ALA A 95 6.03 -21.02 -24.40
C ALA A 95 4.81 -21.34 -25.28
N THR A 96 4.97 -22.24 -26.23
CA THR A 96 3.87 -22.67 -27.11
C THR A 96 2.78 -23.42 -26.33
N LYS A 97 3.16 -24.33 -25.42
CA LYS A 97 2.20 -25.08 -24.59
C LYS A 97 1.49 -24.20 -23.56
N ALA A 98 2.20 -23.32 -22.89
CA ALA A 98 1.60 -22.37 -21.95
C ALA A 98 0.55 -21.47 -22.64
N SER A 99 0.72 -21.20 -23.94
CA SER A 99 -0.19 -20.37 -24.75
C SER A 99 -1.37 -21.14 -25.35
N ILE A 100 -1.52 -22.44 -25.06
CA ILE A 100 -2.67 -23.25 -25.53
C ILE A 100 -3.90 -22.86 -24.69
N ASP A 101 -5.06 -22.84 -25.36
CA ASP A 101 -6.33 -22.64 -24.69
C ASP A 101 -6.51 -23.66 -23.55
N PRO A 102 -6.81 -23.22 -22.32
CA PRO A 102 -7.00 -24.10 -21.16
C PRO A 102 -7.99 -25.25 -21.40
N SER A 103 -8.98 -25.06 -22.25
CA SER A 103 -9.96 -26.12 -22.63
C SER A 103 -9.34 -27.30 -23.37
N LYS A 104 -8.16 -27.11 -23.97
CA LYS A 104 -7.43 -28.13 -24.76
C LYS A 104 -6.26 -28.73 -23.98
N VAL A 105 -6.06 -28.32 -22.73
CA VAL A 105 -4.98 -28.82 -21.88
C VAL A 105 -5.45 -30.10 -21.20
N GLU A 106 -4.76 -31.21 -21.46
CA GLU A 106 -4.96 -32.45 -20.72
C GLU A 106 -4.34 -32.28 -19.32
N TRP A 107 -5.19 -31.91 -18.36
CA TRP A 107 -4.79 -31.72 -16.98
C TRP A 107 -4.65 -33.06 -16.25
N SER A 108 -3.44 -33.49 -16.02
CA SER A 108 -3.16 -34.63 -15.14
C SER A 108 -3.01 -34.11 -13.70
N TYR A 109 -3.95 -34.47 -12.83
CA TYR A 109 -4.00 -34.12 -11.41
C TYR A 109 -2.79 -34.64 -10.63
N THR A 110 -1.67 -33.97 -10.68
CA THR A 110 -0.53 -34.28 -9.79
C THR A 110 -0.20 -33.13 -8.84
N TYR A 111 -0.94 -32.01 -8.90
CA TYR A 111 -0.76 -30.89 -7.98
C TYR A 111 -1.98 -30.74 -7.08
N SER A 112 -1.80 -31.08 -5.80
CA SER A 112 -2.70 -30.66 -4.72
C SER A 112 -2.53 -29.14 -4.53
N ARG A 113 -3.22 -28.36 -5.34
CA ARG A 113 -3.46 -26.95 -4.98
C ARG A 113 -4.21 -27.00 -3.66
N LYS A 114 -3.58 -26.62 -2.53
CA LYS A 114 -4.29 -26.37 -1.30
C LYS A 114 -5.39 -25.38 -1.62
N LYS A 115 -6.65 -25.83 -1.60
CA LYS A 115 -7.82 -24.97 -1.75
C LYS A 115 -7.63 -23.82 -0.77
N LEU A 116 -7.53 -22.58 -1.28
CA LEU A 116 -7.87 -21.43 -0.45
C LEU A 116 -9.30 -21.67 0.04
N PRO A 117 -9.61 -21.40 1.32
CA PRO A 117 -10.98 -21.51 1.82
C PRO A 117 -11.86 -20.59 0.99
N SER A 118 -12.75 -21.16 0.17
CA SER A 118 -13.83 -20.43 -0.45
C SER A 118 -14.84 -20.09 0.64
N GLU A 119 -15.06 -18.81 0.86
CA GLU A 119 -15.94 -18.23 1.89
C GLU A 119 -17.44 -18.44 1.63
N ASN A 120 -17.85 -19.46 0.89
CA ASN A 120 -19.26 -19.80 0.76
C ASN A 120 -19.45 -21.31 0.85
N GLY A 121 -19.69 -21.79 2.08
CA GLY A 121 -20.17 -23.12 2.36
C GLY A 121 -21.60 -23.31 1.85
N ASN A 122 -21.72 -23.92 0.71
CA ASN A 122 -22.90 -24.73 0.34
C ASN A 122 -22.54 -25.60 -0.87
N GLU A 123 -21.75 -26.65 -0.68
CA GLU A 123 -21.65 -27.74 -1.65
C GLU A 123 -22.64 -28.84 -1.25
N SER A 124 -23.85 -28.77 -1.78
CA SER A 124 -24.77 -29.87 -1.79
C SER A 124 -24.26 -30.97 -2.72
N HIS A 125 -23.80 -32.04 -2.13
CA HIS A 125 -23.40 -33.27 -2.76
C HIS A 125 -24.64 -33.97 -3.33
N TRP A 126 -24.91 -33.82 -4.64
CA TRP A 126 -25.89 -34.65 -5.33
C TRP A 126 -25.31 -35.18 -6.64
N ASN A 127 -25.33 -36.52 -6.75
CA ASN A 127 -25.09 -37.31 -7.94
C ASN A 127 -23.75 -37.18 -8.66
N GLY A 128 -22.81 -38.04 -8.35
CA GLY A 128 -21.84 -38.83 -9.12
C GLY A 128 -21.21 -38.30 -10.44
N VAL A 129 -21.57 -37.16 -10.94
CA VAL A 129 -20.96 -36.54 -12.11
C VAL A 129 -19.87 -35.58 -11.62
N LYS A 130 -18.61 -36.00 -11.71
CA LYS A 130 -17.48 -35.09 -11.53
C LYS A 130 -17.66 -33.93 -12.52
N LYS A 131 -18.06 -32.74 -12.03
CA LYS A 131 -17.92 -31.50 -12.79
C LYS A 131 -16.49 -31.45 -13.30
N GLN A 132 -16.32 -31.45 -14.62
CA GLN A 132 -15.02 -31.20 -15.25
C GLN A 132 -14.52 -29.86 -14.71
N GLN A 133 -13.56 -29.92 -13.82
CA GLN A 133 -12.95 -28.71 -13.25
C GLN A 133 -12.24 -28.00 -14.41
N MET A 134 -12.71 -26.82 -14.78
CA MET A 134 -12.08 -26.03 -15.84
C MET A 134 -10.63 -25.74 -15.43
N VAL A 135 -9.69 -26.02 -16.33
CA VAL A 135 -8.28 -25.72 -16.15
C VAL A 135 -8.10 -24.22 -16.04
N PRO A 136 -7.47 -23.70 -14.98
CA PRO A 136 -7.27 -22.26 -14.83
C PRO A 136 -6.30 -21.73 -15.89
N LYS A 137 -6.44 -20.45 -16.29
CA LYS A 137 -5.59 -19.81 -17.31
C LYS A 137 -4.12 -19.76 -16.90
N ASP A 138 -3.85 -19.79 -15.61
CA ASP A 138 -2.52 -19.72 -14.97
C ASP A 138 -1.96 -21.09 -14.56
N TRP A 139 -2.47 -22.18 -15.14
CA TRP A 139 -2.13 -23.56 -14.79
C TRP A 139 -0.62 -23.88 -14.83
N TRP A 140 0.12 -23.18 -15.64
CA TRP A 140 1.55 -23.35 -15.90
C TRP A 140 2.45 -22.54 -14.94
N VAL A 141 1.90 -21.58 -14.20
CA VAL A 141 2.65 -20.59 -13.43
C VAL A 141 3.48 -21.23 -12.33
N GLU A 142 2.92 -22.18 -11.59
CA GLU A 142 3.63 -22.83 -10.47
C GLU A 142 4.85 -23.62 -10.94
N ASP A 143 4.72 -24.34 -12.07
CA ASP A 143 5.82 -25.14 -12.63
C ASP A 143 6.97 -24.24 -13.11
N LEU A 144 6.67 -23.08 -13.70
CA LEU A 144 7.69 -22.13 -14.13
C LEU A 144 8.37 -21.40 -12.98
N CYS A 145 7.74 -21.31 -11.81
CA CYS A 145 8.38 -20.76 -10.62
C CYS A 145 9.58 -21.61 -10.14
N GLU A 146 9.70 -22.88 -10.57
CA GLU A 146 10.86 -23.73 -10.26
C GLU A 146 12.10 -23.37 -11.10
N LEU A 147 11.92 -22.67 -12.22
CA LEU A 147 13.04 -22.25 -13.08
C LEU A 147 13.91 -21.22 -12.38
N GLN A 148 15.19 -21.22 -12.69
CA GLN A 148 16.08 -20.10 -12.30
C GLN A 148 15.72 -18.86 -13.11
N ILE A 149 16.04 -17.67 -12.57
CA ILE A 149 15.55 -16.39 -13.10
C ILE A 149 15.95 -16.14 -14.57
N ASP A 150 17.13 -16.57 -14.98
CA ASP A 150 17.64 -16.46 -16.36
C ASP A 150 16.80 -17.29 -17.34
N LEU A 151 16.51 -18.54 -17.00
CA LEU A 151 15.65 -19.42 -17.81
C LEU A 151 14.18 -18.97 -17.78
N TYR A 152 13.69 -18.55 -16.61
CA TYR A 152 12.36 -17.97 -16.47
C TYR A 152 12.20 -16.74 -17.37
N LYS A 153 13.21 -15.83 -17.37
CA LYS A 153 13.24 -14.65 -18.24
C LYS A 153 13.10 -15.03 -19.71
N GLN A 154 13.85 -16.03 -20.17
CA GLN A 154 13.80 -16.47 -21.59
C GLN A 154 12.41 -16.99 -21.95
N VAL A 155 11.79 -17.81 -21.09
CA VAL A 155 10.44 -18.36 -21.32
C VAL A 155 9.41 -17.23 -21.38
N ILE A 156 9.35 -16.36 -20.37
CA ILE A 156 8.37 -15.25 -20.32
C ILE A 156 8.56 -14.29 -21.50
N THR A 157 9.82 -13.97 -21.86
CA THR A 157 10.10 -13.13 -23.03
C THR A 157 9.54 -13.76 -24.31
N THR A 158 9.77 -15.07 -24.50
CA THR A 158 9.25 -15.80 -25.68
C THR A 158 7.72 -15.87 -25.66
N MET A 159 7.09 -16.01 -24.48
CA MET A 159 5.63 -15.95 -24.37
C MET A 159 5.08 -14.57 -24.75
N LYS A 160 5.74 -13.50 -24.33
CA LYS A 160 5.37 -12.11 -24.69
C LYS A 160 5.50 -11.88 -26.20
N THR A 161 6.56 -12.34 -26.84
CA THR A 161 6.78 -12.16 -28.28
C THR A 161 5.77 -12.94 -29.14
N LYS A 162 5.18 -14.01 -28.60
CA LYS A 162 4.13 -14.77 -29.30
C LYS A 162 2.75 -14.10 -29.23
N GLU A 163 2.58 -13.07 -28.42
CA GLU A 163 1.34 -12.26 -28.27
C GLU A 163 0.04 -13.07 -28.07
N ARG A 164 0.15 -14.28 -27.56
CA ARG A 164 -1.00 -15.18 -27.31
C ARG A 164 -1.46 -15.21 -25.86
N MET A 165 -0.69 -14.55 -24.99
CA MET A 165 -0.95 -14.50 -23.55
C MET A 165 -1.39 -13.10 -23.16
N SER A 166 -2.45 -12.98 -22.33
CA SER A 166 -2.86 -11.70 -21.81
C SER A 166 -1.84 -11.16 -20.79
N ALA A 167 -1.70 -9.83 -20.75
CA ALA A 167 -0.78 -9.14 -19.85
C ALA A 167 -1.05 -9.46 -18.38
N ASP A 168 -2.33 -9.63 -18.01
CA ASP A 168 -2.75 -9.95 -16.64
C ASP A 168 -2.19 -11.29 -16.16
N VAL A 169 -2.23 -12.34 -17.03
CA VAL A 169 -1.70 -13.66 -16.68
C VAL A 169 -0.18 -13.62 -16.53
N ILE A 170 0.51 -12.84 -17.37
CA ILE A 170 1.95 -12.60 -17.23
C ILE A 170 2.21 -11.86 -15.92
N GLY A 171 1.44 -10.83 -15.60
CA GLY A 171 1.55 -10.08 -14.35
C GLY A 171 1.40 -10.96 -13.11
N GLU A 172 0.36 -11.81 -13.08
CA GLU A 172 0.16 -12.76 -11.98
C GLU A 172 1.28 -13.80 -11.89
N SER A 173 1.85 -14.24 -13.04
CA SER A 173 2.99 -15.16 -13.03
C SER A 173 4.26 -14.53 -12.42
N LEU A 174 4.52 -13.24 -12.70
CA LEU A 174 5.64 -12.50 -12.11
C LEU A 174 5.46 -12.34 -10.59
N LYS A 175 4.23 -12.05 -10.15
CA LYS A 175 3.87 -11.98 -8.73
C LYS A 175 4.07 -13.33 -8.04
N ALA A 176 3.60 -14.43 -8.64
CA ALA A 176 3.78 -15.77 -8.11
C ALA A 176 5.27 -16.14 -7.99
N TYR A 177 6.06 -15.80 -9.02
CA TYR A 177 7.51 -16.01 -9.02
C TYR A 177 8.20 -15.23 -7.88
N ALA A 178 7.87 -13.94 -7.73
CA ALA A 178 8.42 -13.11 -6.66
C ALA A 178 8.08 -13.68 -5.26
N LEU A 179 6.81 -14.06 -5.03
CA LEU A 179 6.35 -14.63 -3.77
C LEU A 179 7.03 -15.94 -3.42
N ARG A 180 7.36 -16.75 -4.42
CA ARG A 180 7.97 -18.08 -4.21
C ARG A 180 9.50 -18.03 -4.08
N ARG A 181 10.15 -17.11 -4.79
CA ARG A 181 11.61 -17.10 -4.95
C ARG A 181 12.33 -16.01 -4.15
N LEU A 182 11.63 -14.99 -3.66
CA LEU A 182 12.20 -13.91 -2.85
C LEU A 182 11.76 -14.09 -1.38
N PRO A 183 12.64 -14.61 -0.51
CA PRO A 183 12.34 -14.76 0.91
C PRO A 183 12.06 -13.40 1.56
N GLY A 184 10.97 -13.29 2.32
CA GLY A 184 10.59 -12.04 2.99
C GLY A 184 9.92 -10.98 2.10
N PHE A 185 9.61 -11.30 0.84
CA PHE A 185 8.96 -10.36 -0.09
C PHE A 185 7.59 -9.87 0.43
N ILE A 186 6.83 -10.73 1.12
CA ILE A 186 5.51 -10.37 1.68
C ILE A 186 5.66 -9.36 2.82
N THR A 187 6.67 -9.56 3.68
CA THR A 187 6.91 -8.75 4.88
C THR A 187 7.72 -7.48 4.59
N GLY A 188 8.22 -7.32 3.36
CA GLY A 188 9.07 -6.20 2.96
C GLY A 188 10.51 -6.26 3.50
N THR A 189 10.84 -7.32 4.24
CA THR A 189 12.20 -7.56 4.75
C THR A 189 12.83 -8.71 3.98
N ILE A 190 13.55 -8.40 2.92
CA ILE A 190 14.25 -9.41 2.13
C ILE A 190 15.29 -10.08 3.02
N GLN A 191 15.12 -11.39 3.21
CA GLN A 191 16.04 -12.23 3.98
C GLN A 191 16.75 -13.20 3.04
N GLY A 192 18.03 -13.37 3.22
CA GLY A 192 18.82 -14.33 2.44
C GLY A 192 20.30 -13.96 2.40
N ASP A 193 21.16 -14.97 2.27
CA ASP A 193 22.61 -14.78 2.23
C ASP A 193 23.11 -14.27 0.88
N ASP A 194 22.28 -14.35 -0.17
CA ASP A 194 22.64 -13.98 -1.56
C ASP A 194 21.86 -12.75 -2.06
N PHE A 195 22.21 -11.58 -1.53
CA PHE A 195 21.63 -10.31 -1.95
C PHE A 195 21.81 -10.03 -3.45
N ALA A 196 22.93 -10.46 -4.05
CA ALA A 196 23.19 -10.25 -5.47
C ALA A 196 22.20 -11.02 -6.34
N LYS A 197 21.85 -12.24 -5.94
CA LYS A 197 20.82 -13.05 -6.62
C LYS A 197 19.43 -12.46 -6.44
N CYS A 198 19.09 -12.02 -5.24
CA CYS A 198 17.79 -11.36 -4.97
C CYS A 198 17.67 -10.06 -5.79
N ARG A 199 18.73 -9.25 -5.88
CA ARG A 199 18.78 -8.06 -6.72
C ARG A 199 18.56 -8.39 -8.20
N CYS A 200 19.28 -9.38 -8.72
CA CYS A 200 19.11 -9.84 -10.11
C CYS A 200 17.66 -10.30 -10.38
N MET A 201 17.00 -10.98 -9.42
CA MET A 201 15.61 -11.39 -9.54
C MET A 201 14.66 -10.17 -9.60
N VAL A 202 14.82 -9.20 -8.70
CA VAL A 202 13.98 -7.99 -8.67
C VAL A 202 14.17 -7.17 -9.95
N ASP A 203 15.41 -6.96 -10.41
CA ASP A 203 15.71 -6.24 -11.65
C ASP A 203 15.09 -6.96 -12.87
N THR A 204 15.19 -8.29 -12.91
CA THR A 204 14.63 -9.08 -14.02
C THR A 204 13.10 -9.04 -14.01
N ILE A 205 12.45 -9.16 -12.83
CA ILE A 205 11.00 -9.06 -12.69
C ILE A 205 10.53 -7.68 -13.14
N SER A 206 11.21 -6.62 -12.72
CA SER A 206 10.90 -5.23 -13.10
C SER A 206 10.96 -5.04 -14.61
N TRP A 207 12.00 -5.59 -15.26
CA TRP A 207 12.14 -5.57 -16.71
C TRP A 207 11.06 -6.37 -17.45
N LEU A 208 10.59 -7.47 -16.85
CA LEU A 208 9.55 -8.34 -17.43
C LEU A 208 8.13 -7.79 -17.26
N LEU A 209 7.90 -6.75 -16.47
CA LEU A 209 6.55 -6.18 -16.26
C LEU A 209 5.88 -5.87 -17.62
N PRO A 210 4.61 -6.24 -17.82
CA PRO A 210 3.85 -5.85 -19.01
C PRO A 210 3.68 -4.34 -19.10
N ALA A 211 3.57 -3.80 -20.30
CA ALA A 211 3.39 -2.35 -20.50
C ALA A 211 1.96 -1.88 -20.21
N GLU A 212 1.00 -2.80 -20.29
CA GLU A 212 -0.43 -2.51 -20.15
C GLU A 212 -0.75 -2.11 -18.70
N ARG A 213 -1.57 -1.05 -18.58
CA ARG A 213 -2.07 -0.60 -17.28
C ARG A 213 -2.93 -1.68 -16.63
N ASN A 214 -2.85 -1.79 -15.31
CA ASN A 214 -3.62 -2.75 -14.48
C ASN A 214 -3.34 -4.24 -14.78
N SER A 215 -2.32 -4.54 -15.59
CA SER A 215 -1.85 -5.93 -15.76
C SER A 215 -1.20 -6.51 -14.50
N VAL A 216 -0.84 -5.65 -13.57
CA VAL A 216 -0.19 -5.97 -12.30
C VAL A 216 -0.82 -5.10 -11.21
N SER A 217 -1.18 -5.68 -10.07
CA SER A 217 -1.80 -4.93 -8.97
C SER A 217 -0.87 -3.88 -8.37
N CYS A 218 -1.44 -2.75 -7.94
CA CYS A 218 -0.71 -1.66 -7.29
C CYS A 218 0.05 -2.15 -6.05
N SER A 219 -0.58 -2.97 -5.20
CA SER A 219 0.06 -3.57 -4.01
C SER A 219 1.29 -4.41 -4.35
N PHE A 220 1.28 -5.16 -5.46
CA PHE A 220 2.48 -5.90 -5.88
C PHE A 220 3.59 -4.97 -6.34
N LEU A 221 3.29 -3.93 -7.11
CA LEU A 221 4.28 -2.93 -7.55
C LEU A 221 4.90 -2.19 -6.36
N LEU A 222 4.11 -1.84 -5.34
CA LEU A 222 4.60 -1.22 -4.11
C LEU A 222 5.54 -2.14 -3.32
N LYS A 223 5.22 -3.43 -3.22
CA LYS A 223 6.13 -4.42 -2.63
C LYS A 223 7.40 -4.63 -3.47
N LEU A 224 7.29 -4.60 -4.79
CA LEU A 224 8.45 -4.69 -5.67
C LEU A 224 9.35 -3.45 -5.54
N LEU A 225 8.76 -2.26 -5.40
CA LEU A 225 9.50 -1.03 -5.10
C LEU A 225 10.22 -1.13 -3.76
N GLN A 226 9.54 -1.59 -2.71
CA GLN A 226 10.14 -1.81 -1.40
C GLN A 226 11.33 -2.77 -1.46
N ALA A 227 11.17 -3.90 -2.16
CA ALA A 227 12.26 -4.85 -2.40
C ALA A 227 13.42 -4.23 -3.18
N SER A 228 13.13 -3.41 -4.20
CA SER A 228 14.16 -2.74 -5.00
C SER A 228 14.96 -1.71 -4.20
N ILE A 229 14.34 -1.06 -3.22
CA ILE A 229 15.00 -0.12 -2.31
C ILE A 229 15.87 -0.89 -1.32
N ALA A 230 15.33 -1.93 -0.68
CA ALA A 230 16.03 -2.75 0.30
C ALA A 230 17.28 -3.45 -0.29
N LEU A 231 17.23 -3.81 -1.58
CA LEU A 231 18.32 -4.45 -2.30
C LEU A 231 19.22 -3.47 -3.06
N GLU A 232 18.98 -2.17 -2.95
CA GLU A 232 19.71 -1.12 -3.69
C GLU A 232 19.76 -1.39 -5.20
N CYS A 233 18.64 -1.79 -5.81
CA CYS A 233 18.52 -2.02 -7.24
C CYS A 233 18.76 -0.74 -8.05
N GLY A 234 19.00 -0.89 -9.36
CA GLY A 234 19.29 0.23 -10.24
C GLY A 234 18.20 1.31 -10.26
N GLU A 235 18.61 2.58 -10.30
CA GLU A 235 17.70 3.74 -10.24
C GLU A 235 16.69 3.77 -11.40
N MET A 236 17.10 3.33 -12.59
CA MET A 236 16.20 3.28 -13.76
C MET A 236 15.02 2.32 -13.54
N GLY A 237 15.28 1.13 -12.99
CA GLY A 237 14.22 0.17 -12.66
C GLY A 237 13.26 0.72 -11.61
N ARG A 238 13.78 1.38 -10.57
CA ARG A 238 12.96 2.03 -9.53
C ARG A 238 12.08 3.13 -10.11
N LYS A 239 12.62 3.99 -10.97
CA LYS A 239 11.83 5.04 -11.64
C LYS A 239 10.69 4.48 -12.48
N GLU A 240 10.95 3.41 -13.23
CA GLU A 240 9.93 2.71 -14.02
C GLU A 240 8.81 2.14 -13.14
N ILE A 241 9.15 1.49 -12.03
CA ILE A 241 8.16 0.97 -11.08
C ILE A 241 7.35 2.12 -10.47
N MET A 242 8.00 3.20 -10.01
CA MET A 242 7.33 4.38 -9.44
C MET A 242 6.37 5.02 -10.44
N GLN A 243 6.77 5.11 -11.70
CA GLN A 243 5.93 5.65 -12.76
C GLN A 243 4.65 4.82 -12.97
N ARG A 244 4.76 3.49 -12.92
CA ARG A 244 3.62 2.57 -13.04
C ARG A 244 2.71 2.65 -11.81
N ILE A 245 3.28 2.73 -10.61
CA ILE A 245 2.51 2.93 -9.37
C ILE A 245 1.72 4.24 -9.47
N ALA A 246 2.35 5.33 -9.92
CA ALA A 246 1.68 6.62 -10.07
C ALA A 246 0.50 6.58 -11.06
N GLU A 247 0.43 5.64 -11.98
CA GLU A 247 -0.70 5.47 -12.90
C GLU A 247 -1.94 4.84 -12.25
N GLN A 248 -1.75 4.07 -11.18
CA GLN A 248 -2.80 3.31 -10.49
C GLN A 248 -2.74 3.49 -8.96
N LEU A 249 -2.25 4.64 -8.49
CA LEU A 249 -2.10 4.94 -7.06
C LEU A 249 -3.44 4.96 -6.32
N ASP A 250 -4.54 5.23 -7.03
CA ASP A 250 -5.91 5.18 -6.53
C ASP A 250 -6.41 3.77 -6.15
N GLU A 251 -5.65 2.72 -6.48
CA GLU A 251 -5.91 1.33 -6.08
C GLU A 251 -5.09 0.88 -4.86
N ALA A 252 -4.16 1.72 -4.38
CA ALA A 252 -3.32 1.42 -3.23
C ALA A 252 -4.09 1.54 -1.91
N THR A 253 -3.60 0.82 -0.89
CA THR A 253 -4.05 0.97 0.49
C THR A 253 -3.00 1.71 1.33
N ASP A 254 -3.41 2.29 2.46
CA ASP A 254 -2.50 2.96 3.40
C ASP A 254 -1.39 2.03 3.90
N CYS A 255 -1.72 0.75 4.14
CA CYS A 255 -0.74 -0.26 4.54
C CYS A 255 0.34 -0.54 3.48
N ASP A 256 0.00 -0.42 2.19
CA ASP A 256 0.93 -0.63 1.09
C ASP A 256 1.99 0.49 1.00
N LEU A 257 1.68 1.69 1.53
CA LEU A 257 2.57 2.86 1.53
C LEU A 257 3.52 2.92 2.73
N LEU A 258 3.41 2.00 3.69
CA LEU A 258 4.27 1.97 4.88
C LEU A 258 5.66 1.40 4.56
N PHE A 259 6.47 2.19 3.87
CA PHE A 259 7.87 1.84 3.60
C PHE A 259 8.70 2.05 4.86
N HIS A 260 9.17 0.96 5.46
CA HIS A 260 10.06 1.05 6.61
C HIS A 260 11.40 1.66 6.19
N SER A 261 11.93 2.55 7.01
CA SER A 261 13.25 3.13 6.82
C SER A 261 14.33 2.06 7.01
N PRO A 262 15.44 2.13 6.29
CA PRO A 262 16.58 1.23 6.50
C PRO A 262 17.04 1.26 7.96
N THR A 263 17.53 0.12 8.46
CA THR A 263 18.04 -0.01 9.83
C THR A 263 19.16 0.99 10.09
N GLY A 264 18.94 1.93 11.00
CA GLY A 264 19.91 2.99 11.36
C GLY A 264 19.38 4.40 11.23
N GLU A 265 18.26 4.61 10.57
CA GLU A 265 17.58 5.91 10.55
C GLU A 265 16.65 6.07 11.77
N THR A 266 16.49 7.31 12.23
CA THR A 266 15.60 7.64 13.35
C THR A 266 14.13 7.57 12.97
N ALA A 267 13.81 7.74 11.68
CA ALA A 267 12.46 7.72 11.17
C ALA A 267 11.96 6.28 10.94
N LEU A 268 10.75 5.99 11.40
CA LEU A 268 10.12 4.69 11.23
C LEU A 268 9.73 4.41 9.78
N TYR A 269 9.28 5.45 9.05
CA TYR A 269 8.79 5.35 7.67
C TYR A 269 9.49 6.33 6.73
N ASN A 270 9.71 5.88 5.49
CA ASN A 270 10.29 6.73 4.45
C ASN A 270 9.20 7.53 3.71
N ILE A 271 8.89 8.72 4.22
CA ILE A 271 7.86 9.60 3.67
C ILE A 271 8.26 10.22 2.32
N ASP A 272 9.55 10.32 2.02
CA ASP A 272 10.03 10.94 0.77
C ASP A 272 9.62 10.13 -0.46
N ILE A 273 9.62 8.81 -0.35
CA ILE A 273 9.16 7.92 -1.42
C ILE A 273 7.66 8.14 -1.70
N VAL A 274 6.86 8.23 -0.64
CA VAL A 274 5.41 8.47 -0.78
C VAL A 274 5.15 9.85 -1.37
N HIS A 275 5.91 10.87 -0.94
CA HIS A 275 5.86 12.21 -1.51
C HIS A 275 6.13 12.19 -3.03
N ASP A 276 7.18 11.49 -3.46
CA ASP A 276 7.53 11.39 -4.88
C ASP A 276 6.49 10.63 -5.70
N LEU A 277 5.89 9.56 -5.16
CA LEU A 277 4.80 8.83 -5.80
C LEU A 277 3.57 9.72 -6.00
N VAL A 278 3.14 10.42 -4.95
CA VAL A 278 2.00 11.34 -5.00
C VAL A 278 2.28 12.50 -5.96
N LYS A 279 3.49 13.06 -5.94
CA LYS A 279 3.92 14.12 -6.87
C LYS A 279 3.83 13.67 -8.32
N GLN A 280 4.30 12.46 -8.65
CA GLN A 280 4.19 11.90 -10.00
C GLN A 280 2.72 11.70 -10.41
N PHE A 281 1.87 11.21 -9.50
CA PHE A 281 0.43 11.10 -9.74
C PHE A 281 -0.19 12.45 -10.07
N VAL A 282 0.09 13.50 -9.27
CA VAL A 282 -0.40 14.86 -9.46
C VAL A 282 0.03 15.40 -10.83
N MET A 283 1.32 15.27 -11.18
CA MET A 283 1.85 15.74 -12.47
C MET A 283 1.17 15.07 -13.66
N LYS A 284 0.98 13.75 -13.62
CA LYS A 284 0.30 13.00 -14.70
C LYS A 284 -1.17 13.39 -14.86
N HIS A 285 -1.88 13.64 -13.76
CA HIS A 285 -3.27 14.04 -13.79
C HIS A 285 -3.49 15.51 -14.12
N SER A 286 -2.48 16.37 -13.97
CA SER A 286 -2.50 17.75 -14.45
C SER A 286 -2.25 17.82 -15.95
N ALA A 287 -1.28 17.08 -16.48
CA ALA A 287 -0.93 17.07 -17.90
C ALA A 287 -2.04 16.52 -18.82
N ARG A 288 -2.92 15.64 -18.30
CA ARG A 288 -4.06 15.11 -19.08
C ARG A 288 -5.18 16.11 -19.33
N ILE A 289 -5.23 17.20 -18.57
CA ILE A 289 -6.28 18.24 -18.73
C ILE A 289 -5.96 19.15 -19.92
N ASP A 290 -4.68 19.33 -20.27
CA ASP A 290 -4.24 20.28 -21.31
C ASP A 290 -4.17 19.67 -22.72
N GLY A 291 -4.33 18.36 -22.88
CA GLY A 291 -4.08 17.64 -24.14
C GLY A 291 -5.27 17.00 -24.86
N SER A 292 -6.51 17.17 -24.38
CA SER A 292 -7.66 16.43 -24.93
C SER A 292 -8.41 17.25 -25.98
N CYS A 293 -8.10 16.97 -27.25
CA CYS A 293 -8.94 17.31 -28.40
C CYS A 293 -9.67 16.01 -28.82
N GLY A 294 -10.85 15.74 -28.25
CA GLY A 294 -11.62 14.52 -28.54
C GLY A 294 -13.05 14.59 -28.01
N ASN A 295 -13.96 13.85 -28.63
CA ASN A 295 -15.42 13.78 -28.47
C ASN A 295 -15.95 14.06 -27.04
N GLU A 296 -16.94 14.94 -26.91
CA GLU A 296 -17.55 15.40 -25.64
C GLU A 296 -17.95 14.25 -24.66
N PHE A 297 -18.44 13.13 -25.15
CA PHE A 297 -18.84 11.98 -24.32
C PHE A 297 -17.62 11.29 -23.65
N GLN A 298 -16.51 11.20 -24.35
CA GLN A 298 -15.29 10.58 -23.84
C GLN A 298 -14.60 11.50 -22.83
N GLU A 299 -14.74 12.82 -23.02
CA GLU A 299 -14.23 13.85 -22.12
C GLU A 299 -14.99 13.88 -20.79
N ILE A 300 -16.30 13.68 -20.79
CA ILE A 300 -17.13 13.59 -19.58
C ILE A 300 -16.74 12.34 -18.76
N CYS A 301 -16.64 11.17 -19.39
CA CYS A 301 -16.22 9.94 -18.70
C CYS A 301 -14.81 10.04 -18.11
N THR A 302 -13.85 10.63 -18.83
CA THR A 302 -12.48 10.81 -18.35
C THR A 302 -12.39 11.83 -17.21
N LYS A 303 -13.22 12.87 -17.21
CA LYS A 303 -13.29 13.84 -16.09
C LYS A 303 -13.88 13.22 -14.83
N PHE A 304 -14.92 12.39 -14.94
CA PHE A 304 -15.51 11.68 -13.79
C PHE A 304 -14.54 10.67 -13.19
N THR A 305 -13.88 9.84 -13.99
CA THR A 305 -12.89 8.87 -13.51
C THR A 305 -11.68 9.55 -12.87
N SER A 306 -11.22 10.67 -13.44
CA SER A 306 -10.14 11.48 -12.87
C SER A 306 -10.53 12.13 -11.53
N ALA A 307 -11.78 12.52 -11.34
CA ALA A 307 -12.25 13.08 -10.07
C ALA A 307 -12.34 12.01 -8.97
N ASP A 308 -12.84 10.82 -9.29
CA ASP A 308 -12.90 9.69 -8.35
C ASP A 308 -11.50 9.23 -7.91
N SER A 309 -10.57 9.10 -8.85
CA SER A 309 -9.18 8.78 -8.54
C SER A 309 -8.52 9.83 -7.63
N LYS A 310 -8.79 11.13 -7.84
CA LYS A 310 -8.29 12.19 -6.97
C LYS A 310 -8.86 12.12 -5.55
N ILE A 311 -10.16 11.79 -5.41
CA ILE A 311 -10.80 11.60 -4.10
C ILE A 311 -10.15 10.41 -3.35
N LYS A 312 -9.94 9.29 -4.05
CA LYS A 312 -9.31 8.10 -3.46
C LYS A 312 -7.87 8.37 -3.01
N VAL A 313 -7.08 9.05 -3.86
CA VAL A 313 -5.68 9.40 -3.50
C VAL A 313 -5.63 10.43 -2.37
N ALA A 314 -6.55 11.41 -2.31
CA ALA A 314 -6.62 12.33 -1.19
C ALA A 314 -6.87 11.60 0.13
N ARG A 315 -7.82 10.66 0.14
CA ARG A 315 -8.13 9.84 1.30
C ARG A 315 -6.95 8.93 1.68
N LEU A 316 -6.33 8.28 0.68
CA LEU A 316 -5.16 7.45 0.86
C LEU A 316 -4.01 8.20 1.56
N VAL A 317 -3.73 9.44 1.11
CA VAL A 317 -2.70 10.30 1.71
C VAL A 317 -3.08 10.70 3.14
N ASP A 318 -4.34 11.06 3.38
CA ASP A 318 -4.83 11.44 4.71
C ASP A 318 -4.72 10.25 5.69
N ASP A 319 -5.09 9.03 5.26
CA ASP A 319 -5.00 7.80 6.08
C ASP A 319 -3.52 7.40 6.31
N TYR A 320 -2.66 7.54 5.30
CA TYR A 320 -1.20 7.35 5.43
C TYR A 320 -0.59 8.34 6.44
N LEU A 321 -0.94 9.63 6.34
CA LEU A 321 -0.46 10.66 7.26
C LEU A 321 -0.90 10.37 8.70
N ALA A 322 -2.08 9.79 8.90
CA ALA A 322 -2.54 9.37 10.23
C ALA A 322 -1.68 8.23 10.82
N GLN A 323 -1.14 7.34 9.97
CA GLN A 323 -0.21 6.30 10.42
C GLN A 323 1.19 6.88 10.65
N ALA A 324 1.71 7.68 9.71
CA ALA A 324 3.03 8.30 9.80
C ALA A 324 3.15 9.29 10.97
N ALA A 325 2.06 9.97 11.33
CA ALA A 325 2.00 10.90 12.46
C ALA A 325 2.32 10.27 13.82
N ARG A 326 2.29 8.95 13.94
CA ARG A 326 2.68 8.21 15.15
C ARG A 326 4.18 8.16 15.37
N ASP A 327 4.96 8.47 14.34
CA ASP A 327 6.40 8.58 14.42
C ASP A 327 6.78 9.96 14.97
N SER A 328 7.25 10.00 16.21
CA SER A 328 7.68 11.25 16.89
C SER A 328 8.90 11.92 16.24
N SER A 329 9.61 11.22 15.37
CA SER A 329 10.75 11.75 14.63
C SER A 329 10.37 12.44 13.31
N LEU A 330 9.08 12.35 12.89
CA LEU A 330 8.60 12.89 11.62
C LEU A 330 8.62 14.43 11.63
N PRO A 331 9.41 15.10 10.75
CA PRO A 331 9.44 16.56 10.67
C PRO A 331 8.10 17.14 10.19
N LEU A 332 7.65 18.23 10.82
CA LEU A 332 6.44 18.95 10.44
C LEU A 332 6.43 19.36 8.95
N SER A 333 7.60 19.76 8.42
CA SER A 333 7.71 20.16 7.01
C SER A 333 7.28 19.03 6.08
N LYS A 334 7.80 17.80 6.26
CA LYS A 334 7.47 16.64 5.43
C LYS A 334 5.99 16.27 5.52
N PHE A 335 5.39 16.36 6.72
CA PHE A 335 3.96 16.14 6.90
C PHE A 335 3.13 17.15 6.11
N VAL A 336 3.46 18.45 6.24
CA VAL A 336 2.74 19.54 5.57
C VAL A 336 2.93 19.46 4.05
N ASP A 337 4.17 19.27 3.58
CA ASP A 337 4.50 19.22 2.15
C ASP A 337 3.73 18.10 1.43
N LEU A 338 3.62 16.91 2.06
CA LEU A 338 2.83 15.81 1.50
C LEU A 338 1.32 16.12 1.49
N ALA A 339 0.77 16.70 2.56
CA ALA A 339 -0.63 17.07 2.63
C ALA A 339 -1.00 18.18 1.62
N GLU A 340 -0.09 19.12 1.39
CA GLU A 340 -0.26 20.23 0.44
C GLU A 340 -0.33 19.76 -1.02
N LEU A 341 0.39 18.68 -1.40
CA LEU A 341 0.32 18.09 -2.74
C LEU A 341 -1.10 17.72 -3.17
N VAL A 342 -1.92 17.27 -2.22
CA VAL A 342 -3.30 16.84 -2.45
C VAL A 342 -4.34 17.82 -1.91
N SER A 343 -3.94 19.03 -1.50
CA SER A 343 -4.84 20.06 -0.95
C SER A 343 -5.92 20.50 -1.91
N GLY A 344 -5.61 20.57 -3.23
CA GLY A 344 -6.54 20.89 -4.29
C GLY A 344 -7.48 19.74 -4.72
N PHE A 345 -7.32 18.55 -4.15
CA PHE A 345 -8.17 17.40 -4.49
C PHE A 345 -9.52 17.48 -3.76
N PRO A 346 -10.61 17.06 -4.41
CA PRO A 346 -11.92 17.08 -3.79
C PRO A 346 -11.97 16.09 -2.62
N ARG A 347 -12.46 16.55 -1.47
CA ARG A 347 -12.74 15.75 -0.28
C ARG A 347 -14.18 16.00 0.15
N PRO A 348 -15.01 14.96 0.29
CA PRO A 348 -16.37 15.12 0.81
C PRO A 348 -16.38 15.55 2.28
N THR A 349 -15.48 14.99 3.09
CA THR A 349 -15.26 15.37 4.49
C THR A 349 -13.78 15.58 4.75
N HIS A 350 -13.42 16.35 5.78
CA HIS A 350 -12.06 16.56 6.23
C HIS A 350 -11.74 15.79 7.52
N ASP A 351 -12.50 14.76 7.84
CA ASP A 351 -12.34 14.00 9.09
C ASP A 351 -11.04 13.19 9.11
N SER A 352 -10.64 12.59 7.96
CA SER A 352 -9.38 11.83 7.86
C SER A 352 -8.17 12.74 8.08
N ILE A 353 -8.11 13.88 7.42
CA ILE A 353 -7.00 14.83 7.62
C ILE A 353 -7.01 15.43 9.03
N TYR A 354 -8.19 15.71 9.61
CA TYR A 354 -8.30 16.12 11.00
C TYR A 354 -7.72 15.08 11.96
N ARG A 355 -8.04 13.80 11.75
CA ARG A 355 -7.48 12.70 12.53
C ARG A 355 -5.96 12.63 12.43
N ALA A 356 -5.41 12.79 11.23
CA ALA A 356 -3.96 12.83 11.03
C ALA A 356 -3.30 14.00 11.78
N ILE A 357 -3.90 15.20 11.72
CA ILE A 357 -3.43 16.38 12.45
C ILE A 357 -3.49 16.15 13.96
N ASP A 358 -4.58 15.59 14.48
CA ASP A 358 -4.71 15.34 15.93
C ASP A 358 -3.67 14.35 16.43
N LEU A 359 -3.42 13.26 15.69
CA LEU A 359 -2.36 12.30 16.01
C LEU A 359 -0.98 12.95 15.98
N PHE A 360 -0.69 13.78 14.97
CA PHE A 360 0.57 14.50 14.88
C PHE A 360 0.77 15.45 16.06
N LEU A 361 -0.25 16.25 16.44
CA LEU A 361 -0.20 17.14 17.58
C LEU A 361 -0.04 16.40 18.92
N LYS A 362 -0.55 15.18 19.00
CA LYS A 362 -0.42 14.33 20.18
C LYS A 362 1.01 13.82 20.36
N GLU A 363 1.62 13.33 19.29
CA GLU A 363 2.97 12.74 19.35
C GLU A 363 4.08 13.80 19.33
N HIS A 364 3.76 15.08 18.93
CA HIS A 364 4.69 16.20 18.88
C HIS A 364 4.27 17.35 19.81
N PRO A 365 4.32 17.17 21.13
CA PRO A 365 3.85 18.18 22.09
C PRO A 365 4.70 19.47 22.11
N SER A 366 5.94 19.40 21.66
CA SER A 366 6.91 20.52 21.66
C SER A 366 6.68 21.57 20.58
N LEU A 367 5.68 21.38 19.70
CA LEU A 367 5.37 22.31 18.61
C LEU A 367 5.01 23.70 19.13
N SER A 368 5.59 24.73 18.50
CA SER A 368 5.26 26.13 18.72
C SER A 368 3.84 26.48 18.27
N LYS A 369 3.33 27.61 18.75
CA LYS A 369 1.99 28.13 18.35
C LYS A 369 1.88 28.35 16.83
N SER A 370 2.95 28.83 16.18
CA SER A 370 3.02 29.04 14.74
C SER A 370 2.96 27.72 13.96
N GLU A 371 3.68 26.70 14.41
CA GLU A 371 3.66 25.36 13.80
C GLU A 371 2.29 24.68 13.95
N LYS A 372 1.67 24.76 15.13
CA LYS A 372 0.29 24.31 15.35
C LYS A 372 -0.72 25.02 14.42
N LYS A 373 -0.53 26.33 14.19
CA LYS A 373 -1.34 27.09 13.24
C LYS A 373 -1.12 26.63 11.81
N ARG A 374 0.15 26.34 11.42
CA ARG A 374 0.50 25.87 10.06
C ARG A 374 -0.15 24.52 9.75
N ILE A 375 -0.04 23.53 10.62
CA ILE A 375 -0.62 22.20 10.37
C ILE A 375 -2.16 22.25 10.34
N CYS A 376 -2.80 23.07 11.19
CA CYS A 376 -4.25 23.19 11.22
C CYS A 376 -4.84 23.90 9.97
N ARG A 377 -4.02 24.61 9.18
CA ARG A 377 -4.46 25.20 7.90
C ARG A 377 -4.76 24.17 6.81
N LEU A 378 -4.28 22.96 6.96
CA LEU A 378 -4.50 21.85 6.03
C LEU A 378 -5.95 21.36 6.02
N MET A 379 -6.72 21.63 7.07
CA MET A 379 -8.12 21.22 7.16
C MET A 379 -9.08 22.39 6.96
N ASP A 380 -10.23 22.12 6.32
CA ASP A 380 -11.36 23.03 6.24
C ASP A 380 -12.39 22.66 7.31
N CYS A 381 -12.53 23.50 8.33
CA CYS A 381 -13.46 23.26 9.44
C CYS A 381 -14.93 23.18 9.00
N LYS A 382 -15.29 23.71 7.83
CA LYS A 382 -16.65 23.60 7.26
C LYS A 382 -17.00 22.18 6.83
N LYS A 383 -15.99 21.38 6.48
CA LYS A 383 -16.14 20.02 5.97
C LYS A 383 -15.97 18.94 7.03
N LEU A 384 -15.91 19.30 8.30
CA LEU A 384 -15.88 18.34 9.40
C LEU A 384 -17.29 17.80 9.67
N SER A 385 -17.38 16.50 9.96
CA SER A 385 -18.62 15.87 10.43
C SER A 385 -19.00 16.38 11.83
N ALA A 386 -20.24 16.17 12.25
CA ALA A 386 -20.70 16.54 13.60
C ALA A 386 -19.89 15.82 14.69
N GLU A 387 -19.50 14.58 14.45
CA GLU A 387 -18.67 13.80 15.38
C GLU A 387 -17.26 14.38 15.49
N ALA A 388 -16.64 14.70 14.35
CA ALA A 388 -15.32 15.33 14.31
C ALA A 388 -15.36 16.74 14.94
N CYS A 389 -16.40 17.52 14.73
CA CYS A 389 -16.60 18.82 15.38
C CYS A 389 -16.68 18.68 16.91
N THR A 390 -17.47 17.72 17.40
CA THR A 390 -17.60 17.45 18.84
C THR A 390 -16.26 17.10 19.47
N HIS A 391 -15.48 16.24 18.81
CA HIS A 391 -14.14 15.88 19.25
C HIS A 391 -13.17 17.08 19.21
N ALA A 392 -13.21 17.87 18.13
CA ALA A 392 -12.32 19.02 17.94
C ALA A 392 -12.54 20.11 19.00
N VAL A 393 -13.80 20.33 19.42
CA VAL A 393 -14.12 21.30 20.49
C VAL A 393 -13.56 20.90 21.85
N GLN A 394 -13.42 19.59 22.10
CA GLN A 394 -12.86 19.04 23.35
C GLN A 394 -11.35 18.88 23.31
N ASN A 395 -10.74 19.09 22.14
CA ASN A 395 -9.33 18.83 21.91
C ASN A 395 -8.46 20.03 22.32
N GLU A 396 -7.83 19.96 23.49
CA GLU A 396 -6.96 21.00 24.04
C GLU A 396 -5.67 21.22 23.23
N ARG A 397 -5.30 20.29 22.35
CA ARG A 397 -4.10 20.39 21.50
C ARG A 397 -4.28 21.38 20.36
N LEU A 398 -5.53 21.64 19.95
CA LEU A 398 -5.83 22.57 18.88
C LEU A 398 -5.68 24.03 19.31
N PRO A 399 -5.22 24.92 18.42
CA PRO A 399 -5.25 26.36 18.65
C PRO A 399 -6.67 26.86 18.91
N LEU A 400 -6.86 27.77 19.87
CA LEU A 400 -8.16 28.32 20.25
C LEU A 400 -8.94 28.88 19.05
N ARG A 401 -8.25 29.52 18.10
CA ARG A 401 -8.86 30.02 16.85
C ARG A 401 -9.56 28.94 16.05
N VAL A 402 -8.96 27.74 15.96
CA VAL A 402 -9.53 26.60 15.23
C VAL A 402 -10.78 26.09 15.95
N ILE A 403 -10.74 25.99 17.29
CA ILE A 403 -11.89 25.59 18.10
C ILE A 403 -13.07 26.55 17.89
N VAL A 404 -12.80 27.87 17.89
CA VAL A 404 -13.83 28.90 17.64
C VAL A 404 -14.41 28.79 16.22
N GLN A 405 -13.58 28.51 15.22
CA GLN A 405 -14.05 28.28 13.86
C GLN A 405 -14.96 27.05 13.75
N VAL A 406 -14.56 25.93 14.37
CA VAL A 406 -15.38 24.71 14.39
C VAL A 406 -16.73 24.96 15.06
N LEU A 407 -16.76 25.63 16.20
CA LEU A 407 -18.00 25.98 16.90
C LEU A 407 -18.91 26.88 16.07
N PHE A 408 -18.35 27.87 15.39
CA PHE A 408 -19.10 28.76 14.52
C PHE A 408 -19.79 28.00 13.37
N PHE A 409 -19.06 27.12 12.69
CA PHE A 409 -19.63 26.35 11.57
C PHE A 409 -20.66 25.31 12.05
N GLU A 410 -20.47 24.73 13.23
CA GLU A 410 -21.44 23.80 13.82
C GLU A 410 -22.76 24.54 14.18
N GLN A 411 -22.68 25.74 14.75
CA GLN A 411 -23.86 26.57 15.00
C GLN A 411 -24.59 26.94 13.70
N THR A 412 -23.84 27.35 12.66
CA THR A 412 -24.41 27.71 11.35
C THR A 412 -25.13 26.51 10.72
N ARG A 413 -24.57 25.29 10.88
CA ARG A 413 -25.18 24.06 10.38
C ARG A 413 -26.47 23.72 11.14
N ALA A 414 -26.46 23.85 12.47
CA ALA A 414 -27.63 23.60 13.32
C ALA A 414 -28.78 24.56 13.03
N THR A 415 -28.47 25.83 12.72
CA THR A 415 -29.49 26.83 12.33
C THR A 415 -30.05 26.58 10.94
N ALA A 416 -29.24 26.10 9.98
CA ALA A 416 -29.68 25.78 8.63
C ALA A 416 -30.61 24.55 8.59
N SER A 417 -30.41 23.57 9.50
CA SER A 417 -31.24 22.36 9.59
C SER A 417 -32.56 22.59 10.34
N SER A 418 -32.70 23.67 11.11
CA SER A 418 -33.92 23.95 11.89
C SER A 418 -34.96 24.80 11.17
N GLY A 419 -34.82 25.05 9.85
CA GLY A 419 -35.90 25.56 8.95
C GLY A 419 -36.62 26.84 9.43
N SER A 420 -35.99 27.73 10.21
CA SER A 420 -36.57 29.00 10.61
C SER A 420 -35.70 30.15 10.10
N CYS A 421 -36.19 30.79 9.07
CA CYS A 421 -35.71 32.03 8.52
C CYS A 421 -35.76 33.14 9.57
N SER A 422 -34.58 33.63 9.96
CA SER A 422 -34.41 35.06 10.29
C SER A 422 -32.92 35.38 10.23
N THR A 423 -32.53 35.87 9.05
CA THR A 423 -31.30 36.62 8.89
C THR A 423 -31.48 37.95 9.64
N THR A 424 -30.98 38.00 10.87
CA THR A 424 -30.74 39.27 11.53
C THR A 424 -29.32 39.32 12.02
N ASP A 425 -28.58 40.19 11.36
CA ASP A 425 -27.39 40.91 11.82
C ASP A 425 -26.44 40.23 12.79
N LEU A 426 -25.57 39.39 12.24
CA LEU A 426 -24.27 39.09 12.86
C LEU A 426 -23.39 40.33 12.67
N HIS A 427 -23.17 41.04 13.77
CA HIS A 427 -22.33 42.23 13.86
C HIS A 427 -20.99 42.07 13.16
N GLY A 428 -20.55 43.11 12.44
CA GLY A 428 -19.35 43.16 11.62
C GLY A 428 -18.01 42.71 12.22
N SER A 429 -17.92 42.61 13.55
CA SER A 429 -16.70 42.16 14.25
C SER A 429 -16.35 40.69 14.07
N ILE A 430 -17.34 39.81 13.86
CA ILE A 430 -17.05 38.36 13.69
C ILE A 430 -16.77 38.04 12.21
N ARG A 431 -17.33 38.88 11.29
CA ARG A 431 -17.11 38.72 9.85
C ARG A 431 -15.66 39.02 9.42
N ALA A 432 -14.95 39.86 10.19
CA ALA A 432 -13.55 40.19 9.96
C ALA A 432 -12.58 39.06 10.32
N LEU A 433 -13.04 38.00 11.02
CA LEU A 433 -12.24 36.88 11.48
C LEU A 433 -12.29 35.66 10.53
N LEU A 434 -13.09 35.72 9.45
CA LEU A 434 -13.25 34.65 8.50
C LEU A 434 -12.42 34.91 7.24
N PRO A 435 -11.56 33.98 6.79
CA PRO A 435 -10.89 34.10 5.50
C PRO A 435 -11.85 33.77 4.37
N GLY A 436 -12.08 34.75 3.47
CA GLY A 436 -12.50 34.54 2.10
C GLY A 436 -14.00 34.46 1.81
N GLY A 437 -14.60 35.57 1.53
CA GLY A 437 -15.76 35.74 0.64
C GLY A 437 -15.41 36.78 -0.38
N SER A 438 -15.04 36.36 -1.59
CA SER A 438 -14.74 37.23 -2.72
C SER A 438 -16.02 37.76 -3.30
N HIS A 439 -16.23 39.09 -3.24
CA HIS A 439 -16.91 39.86 -4.29
C HIS A 439 -16.50 41.35 -4.20
N GLY A 440 -15.92 41.82 -5.29
CA GLY A 440 -16.02 43.20 -5.74
C GLY A 440 -14.98 44.18 -5.23
N SER A 441 -13.96 44.38 -6.04
CA SER A 441 -13.33 45.64 -6.43
C SER A 441 -13.23 46.75 -5.37
N SER A 442 -12.01 46.96 -4.84
CA SER A 442 -11.35 48.30 -4.82
C SER A 442 -9.95 48.16 -4.21
N ARG A 443 -9.01 48.86 -4.81
CA ARG A 443 -7.61 49.01 -4.46
C ARG A 443 -7.44 49.47 -3.03
N SER A 444 -6.62 48.78 -2.23
CA SER A 444 -5.70 49.41 -1.27
C SER A 444 -4.78 48.37 -0.61
N ALA A 445 -3.50 48.69 -0.68
CA ALA A 445 -2.39 48.42 0.22
C ALA A 445 -2.39 47.09 1.02
N THR A 446 -1.50 46.20 0.61
CA THR A 446 -0.93 45.13 1.40
C THR A 446 -0.30 45.65 2.69
N THR A 447 -0.94 45.44 3.82
CA THR A 447 -0.28 45.39 5.11
C THR A 447 -0.48 43.97 5.68
N ASN A 448 0.64 43.32 5.95
CA ASN A 448 0.73 42.04 6.66
C ASN A 448 0.09 42.17 8.04
N THR A 449 -1.17 41.74 8.18
CA THR A 449 -1.89 41.70 9.46
C THR A 449 -1.90 40.32 10.09
N ASP A 450 -0.86 39.49 9.85
CA ASP A 450 -0.74 38.16 10.47
C ASP A 450 -0.06 38.19 11.84
N GLU A 451 0.56 39.32 12.25
CA GLU A 451 1.26 39.43 13.52
C GLU A 451 0.41 40.01 14.69
N ASP A 452 -0.75 40.58 14.40
CA ASP A 452 -1.53 41.35 15.38
C ASP A 452 -2.48 40.55 16.28
N TRP A 453 -2.60 39.24 16.05
CA TRP A 453 -3.46 38.37 16.86
C TRP A 453 -2.77 37.78 18.10
N ASP A 454 -1.44 37.69 18.07
CA ASP A 454 -0.68 37.17 19.22
C ASP A 454 -0.43 38.24 20.31
N THR A 455 -0.67 39.51 19.99
CA THR A 455 -0.51 40.66 20.94
C THR A 455 -1.82 41.11 21.58
N ALA A 456 -2.99 40.72 21.03
CA ALA A 456 -4.30 41.03 21.63
C ALA A 456 -4.70 39.97 22.69
N GLN A 457 -3.82 39.69 23.62
CA GLN A 457 -4.12 39.02 24.88
C GLN A 457 -4.35 40.04 26.00
N SER A 458 -5.22 41.01 25.81
CA SER A 458 -5.77 41.65 26.97
C SER A 458 -6.93 40.81 27.48
N SER A 459 -6.83 40.41 28.73
CA SER A 459 -7.88 39.77 29.53
C SER A 459 -9.25 40.46 29.41
N GLU A 460 -9.30 41.66 28.90
CA GLU A 460 -10.48 42.49 28.75
C GLU A 460 -11.28 42.21 27.46
N GLU A 461 -10.61 41.90 26.33
CA GLU A 461 -11.34 41.54 25.11
C GLU A 461 -11.99 40.15 25.21
N LEU A 462 -11.32 39.24 25.90
CA LEU A 462 -11.87 37.95 26.29
C LEU A 462 -13.07 38.10 27.23
N LYS A 463 -13.02 39.04 28.17
CA LYS A 463 -14.16 39.39 29.05
C LYS A 463 -15.30 40.04 28.29
N ALA A 464 -15.01 40.91 27.31
CA ALA A 464 -16.01 41.56 26.47
C ALA A 464 -16.72 40.57 25.54
N LEU A 465 -16.00 39.62 24.96
CA LEU A 465 -16.57 38.49 24.18
C LEU A 465 -17.42 37.58 25.08
N LYS A 466 -16.98 37.33 26.32
CA LYS A 466 -17.70 36.59 27.33
C LYS A 466 -19.01 37.27 27.70
N GLY A 467 -18.99 38.60 27.90
CA GLY A 467 -20.18 39.42 28.18
C GLY A 467 -21.22 39.38 27.04
N LYS A 468 -20.76 39.51 25.79
CA LYS A 468 -21.62 39.45 24.61
C LYS A 468 -22.24 38.08 24.36
N LEU A 469 -21.53 36.98 24.63
CA LEU A 469 -22.07 35.62 24.57
C LEU A 469 -23.07 35.35 25.69
N SER A 470 -22.88 35.97 26.88
CA SER A 470 -23.83 35.83 28.00
C SER A 470 -25.12 36.61 27.76
N SER A 471 -25.06 37.78 27.09
CA SER A 471 -26.26 38.58 26.72
C SER A 471 -27.11 37.90 25.68
N LEU A 472 -26.49 37.26 24.66
CA LEU A 472 -27.20 36.42 23.67
C LEU A 472 -27.90 35.19 24.29
N ARG A 473 -27.43 34.76 25.47
CA ARG A 473 -28.03 33.64 26.22
C ARG A 473 -29.25 34.08 27.02
N LEU A 474 -29.35 35.33 27.43
CA LEU A 474 -30.47 35.91 28.20
C LEU A 474 -31.64 36.25 27.28
N GLU A 475 -31.41 36.71 26.04
CA GLU A 475 -32.49 37.01 25.08
C GLU A 475 -33.24 35.76 24.60
N ASN A 476 -32.66 34.57 24.67
CA ASN A 476 -33.33 33.31 24.32
C ASN A 476 -34.12 32.67 25.47
N LYS A 477 -34.27 33.37 26.62
CA LYS A 477 -34.99 32.90 27.82
C LYS A 477 -36.28 33.69 28.13
N GLY A 478 -36.59 34.70 27.33
CA GLY A 478 -37.77 35.57 27.51
C GLY A 478 -38.83 35.30 26.47
N GLY A 479 -39.67 34.34 26.68
CA GLY A 479 -40.87 34.03 25.89
C GLY A 479 -41.65 32.92 26.55
N GLY A 480 -42.36 33.31 27.58
CA GLY A 480 -43.06 32.39 28.44
C GLY A 480 -44.50 32.11 28.05
N GLY A 481 -45.02 31.11 28.63
CA GLY A 481 -46.42 31.07 29.09
C GLY A 481 -47.31 30.14 28.32
N ASN A 482 -47.69 29.17 29.03
CA ASN A 482 -49.03 28.56 29.23
C ASN A 482 -49.44 27.32 28.46
N GLU A 483 -49.49 26.30 29.26
CA GLU A 483 -50.59 25.33 29.52
C GLU A 483 -51.04 24.31 28.47
N ASN A 484 -50.92 23.09 28.99
CA ASN A 484 -51.83 21.94 28.91
C ASN A 484 -51.83 20.99 27.72
N SER A 485 -51.62 19.76 28.16
CA SER A 485 -52.30 18.53 27.73
C SER A 485 -51.55 17.52 26.89
N SER A 486 -51.14 16.47 27.58
CA SER A 486 -51.19 15.03 27.25
C SER A 486 -50.75 14.50 25.89
N ASN A 487 -49.92 13.47 26.05
CA ASN A 487 -49.78 12.22 25.29
C ASN A 487 -48.63 12.08 24.26
N ASP A 488 -47.77 11.12 24.62
CA ASP A 488 -47.06 10.16 23.81
C ASP A 488 -46.40 10.62 22.48
N ALA A 489 -45.07 10.78 22.50
CA ALA A 489 -44.22 10.41 21.38
C ALA A 489 -42.72 10.36 21.76
N LYS A 490 -42.06 9.36 21.26
CA LYS A 490 -40.62 9.03 21.39
C LYS A 490 -39.70 10.24 21.19
N PRO A 491 -38.59 10.35 21.96
CA PRO A 491 -37.65 11.46 21.79
C PRO A 491 -36.74 11.25 20.56
N ASN A 492 -36.78 12.21 19.66
CA ASN A 492 -35.89 12.30 18.51
C ASN A 492 -34.41 12.48 18.91
N ALA A 493 -33.52 11.75 18.27
CA ALA A 493 -32.06 11.77 18.47
C ALA A 493 -31.42 13.16 18.31
N GLU A 494 -32.06 14.07 17.61
CA GLU A 494 -31.61 15.43 17.28
C GLU A 494 -31.59 16.39 18.48
N LYS A 495 -32.52 16.21 19.44
CA LYS A 495 -32.53 17.01 20.68
C LYS A 495 -31.42 16.63 21.67
N VAL A 496 -30.82 15.45 21.51
CA VAL A 496 -29.73 14.97 22.39
C VAL A 496 -28.39 15.59 21.98
N ALA A 497 -28.12 15.84 20.68
CA ALA A 497 -26.88 16.45 20.20
C ALA A 497 -26.76 17.91 20.62
N THR A 498 -27.83 18.70 20.46
CA THR A 498 -27.85 20.13 20.86
C THR A 498 -27.76 20.31 22.39
N SER A 499 -28.31 19.38 23.17
CA SER A 499 -28.20 19.37 24.63
C SER A 499 -26.77 19.02 25.09
N LYS A 500 -26.06 18.13 24.41
CA LYS A 500 -24.67 17.75 24.73
C LYS A 500 -23.70 18.89 24.43
N VAL A 501 -23.86 19.59 23.33
CA VAL A 501 -23.03 20.78 22.99
C VAL A 501 -23.22 21.88 24.03
N LYS A 502 -24.46 22.13 24.48
CA LYS A 502 -24.75 23.10 25.56
C LYS A 502 -24.14 22.69 26.91
N LYS A 503 -24.10 21.40 27.24
CA LYS A 503 -23.44 20.89 28.46
C LYS A 503 -21.90 20.96 28.39
N ILE A 504 -21.32 20.77 27.21
CA ILE A 504 -19.88 20.89 26.97
C ILE A 504 -19.45 22.36 27.11
N PHE A 505 -20.25 23.30 26.60
CA PHE A 505 -20.03 24.73 26.76
C PHE A 505 -20.00 25.15 28.24
N SER A 506 -20.94 24.65 29.05
CA SER A 506 -20.97 24.96 30.48
C SER A 506 -19.82 24.35 31.26
N LYS A 507 -19.31 23.19 30.87
CA LYS A 507 -18.15 22.54 31.51
C LYS A 507 -16.81 23.20 31.17
N LEU A 508 -16.63 23.68 29.94
CA LEU A 508 -15.41 24.40 29.53
C LEU A 508 -15.24 25.74 30.25
N TRP A 509 -16.33 26.34 30.73
CA TRP A 509 -16.31 27.64 31.39
C TRP A 509 -16.41 27.56 32.92
N SER A 510 -16.80 26.41 33.49
CA SER A 510 -16.91 26.23 34.94
C SER A 510 -15.60 25.78 35.61
N ASN A 511 -14.60 25.32 34.84
CA ASN A 511 -13.36 24.77 35.42
C ASN A 511 -12.24 25.82 35.66
N LYS A 512 -12.52 27.12 35.45
CA LYS A 512 -11.49 28.17 35.63
C LYS A 512 -11.66 29.04 36.87
N ASP A 513 -12.67 28.81 37.71
CA ASP A 513 -12.91 29.60 38.94
C ASP A 513 -12.66 28.80 40.24
N ARG A 514 -11.68 27.86 40.23
CA ARG A 514 -11.19 27.24 41.48
C ARG A 514 -9.67 27.17 41.49
N GLN A 515 -9.07 28.33 41.64
CA GLN A 515 -7.74 28.49 42.23
C GLN A 515 -7.69 29.94 42.75
N ASP A 516 -8.01 30.09 44.01
CA ASP A 516 -7.47 31.04 44.95
C ASP A 516 -8.27 30.90 46.23
N GLU A 517 -7.78 30.14 47.17
CA GLU A 517 -7.80 30.45 48.59
C GLU A 517 -6.79 29.57 49.33
N ILE A 518 -5.82 30.27 49.84
CA ILE A 518 -4.74 29.84 50.73
C ILE A 518 -5.32 29.68 52.14
N SER A 519 -5.04 28.58 52.81
CA SER A 519 -4.79 28.63 54.26
C SER A 519 -4.08 27.37 54.75
N SER A 520 -2.91 27.60 55.19
CA SER A 520 -2.02 27.00 56.17
C SER A 520 -2.62 26.11 57.26
N SER A 521 -1.94 25.00 57.55
CA SER A 521 -1.25 24.66 58.84
C SER A 521 -1.03 23.14 58.91
N ASP A 522 0.19 22.78 58.94
CA ASP A 522 1.01 22.27 60.07
C ASP A 522 0.86 20.81 60.49
N THR A 523 2.03 20.23 60.56
CA THR A 523 2.65 19.29 61.52
C THR A 523 2.68 17.80 61.18
N SER A 524 3.90 17.39 60.83
CA SER A 524 4.77 16.35 61.47
C SER A 524 4.23 14.92 61.52
N GLU A 525 4.95 13.93 61.15
CA GLU A 525 6.18 13.31 61.62
C GLU A 525 6.51 12.06 60.82
N SER A 526 7.75 11.93 60.49
CA SER A 526 8.41 10.63 60.23
C SER A 526 8.70 9.94 61.58
N PRO A 527 9.04 8.64 61.72
CA PRO A 527 10.28 8.12 61.16
C PRO A 527 10.37 6.59 60.85
N ALA A 528 11.44 6.28 60.10
CA ALA A 528 12.48 5.28 60.29
C ALA A 528 12.21 3.79 60.10
N SER A 529 12.91 3.27 59.09
CA SER A 529 14.03 2.31 59.12
C SER A 529 13.71 0.86 59.53
N THR A 530 14.20 -0.07 58.77
CA THR A 530 15.42 -0.90 58.91
C THR A 530 15.42 -2.07 57.96
N ASN A 531 16.49 -2.19 57.17
CA ASN A 531 17.43 -3.33 57.01
C ASN A 531 16.86 -4.75 56.90
N ALA A 532 17.27 -5.54 55.97
CA ALA A 532 18.54 -6.19 55.72
C ALA A 532 18.34 -7.55 55.05
N GLU A 533 19.29 -7.89 54.21
CA GLU A 533 20.05 -9.12 53.97
C GLU A 533 19.39 -10.26 53.20
N GLU A 534 20.02 -10.49 52.10
CA GLU A 534 21.02 -11.52 51.72
C GLU A 534 20.49 -12.95 51.56
N SER A 535 20.73 -13.51 50.38
CA SER A 535 21.68 -14.57 50.05
C SER A 535 21.24 -15.31 48.78
N ARG A 536 22.03 -15.25 47.74
CA ARG A 536 22.94 -16.24 47.16
C ARG A 536 22.39 -17.68 47.08
N SER A 537 22.27 -18.19 45.83
CA SER A 537 23.15 -19.24 45.32
C SER A 537 22.68 -19.83 43.98
N THR A 538 23.59 -19.85 43.04
CA THR A 538 23.71 -20.80 41.92
C THR A 538 24.43 -22.07 42.44
N PRO A 539 24.75 -23.15 41.65
CA PRO A 539 24.37 -23.61 40.30
C PRO A 539 24.21 -25.16 40.22
N SER A 540 23.98 -25.74 39.02
CA SER A 540 24.59 -26.95 38.43
C SER A 540 23.64 -27.62 37.42
N ARG A 541 24.00 -27.75 36.13
CA ARG A 541 24.88 -28.72 35.43
C ARG A 541 24.50 -30.19 35.58
N SER A 542 24.01 -30.80 34.49
CA SER A 542 24.32 -32.17 34.03
C SER A 542 23.54 -32.43 32.72
N ARG A 543 24.07 -32.55 31.54
CA ARG A 543 24.94 -33.51 30.85
C ARG A 543 24.39 -34.95 30.76
N ARG A 544 24.32 -35.38 29.52
CA ARG A 544 24.55 -36.71 28.88
C ARG A 544 23.34 -37.37 28.24
N HIS A 545 23.48 -37.63 26.99
CA HIS A 545 23.92 -38.75 26.11
C HIS A 545 22.71 -39.58 25.66
N SER A 546 22.54 -40.07 24.50
CA SER A 546 23.20 -40.40 23.25
C SER A 546 22.38 -41.48 22.54
N SER A 547 22.43 -41.49 21.22
CA SER A 547 22.39 -42.64 20.32
C SER A 547 21.11 -43.48 20.18
N SER A 548 20.50 -43.50 19.04
CA SER A 548 20.74 -44.45 17.94
C SER A 548 20.19 -43.88 16.66
#